data_c2696c51b4956fec28add63bbc005b50
#
_entry.id   c2696c51b4956fec28add63bbc005b50
#
_cell.length_a   1.000
_cell.length_b   1.000
_cell.length_c   1.000
_cell.angle_alpha   90.00
_cell.angle_beta   90.00
_cell.angle_gamma   90.00
#
_symmetry.space_group_name_H-M   'P 1'
#
loop_
_entity.id
_entity.type
_entity.pdbx_description
1 polymer ?
#
loop_
_entity_poly.entity_id
_entity_poly.type
_entity_poly.pdbx_seq_one_letter_code
_entity_poly.pdbx_strand_id
1 'polypeptide(L)'
;HAELNRIVFAHLGERISKESALVASVLDYFKLVRKEGLERNPGLAELIQFIQALLMHGADPKTDLYQQHDSARYALGALLKNSSDLSRGEALLKKQ
;
A
#
# COMPACT_ATOMS: atom_id res chain seq x y z
N HIS A 1 0.82 -6.57 13.05
CA HIS A 1 -0.09 -6.57 11.89
C HIS A 1 -1.56 -6.77 12.23
N ALA A 2 -1.87 -7.48 13.31
CA ALA A 2 -3.27 -7.78 13.65
C ALA A 2 -4.12 -6.53 13.85
N GLU A 3 -3.56 -5.52 14.51
CA GLU A 3 -4.24 -4.25 14.75
C GLU A 3 -4.48 -3.49 13.44
N LEU A 4 -3.44 -3.40 12.60
CA LEU A 4 -3.55 -2.74 11.30
C LEU A 4 -4.53 -3.45 10.39
N ASN A 5 -4.50 -4.77 10.36
CA ASN A 5 -5.44 -5.56 9.56
C ASN A 5 -6.87 -5.24 9.95
N ARG A 6 -7.17 -5.23 11.24
CA ARG A 6 -8.51 -4.97 11.72
C ARG A 6 -9.01 -3.60 11.30
N ILE A 7 -8.17 -2.57 11.45
CA ILE A 7 -8.54 -1.20 11.08
C ILE A 7 -8.76 -1.09 9.58
N VAL A 8 -7.86 -1.65 8.78
CA VAL A 8 -7.97 -1.60 7.33
C VAL A 8 -9.24 -2.30 6.85
N PHE A 9 -9.52 -3.50 7.36
CA PHE A 9 -10.73 -4.23 6.95
C PHE A 9 -12.01 -3.55 7.41
N ALA A 10 -11.98 -2.86 8.54
CA ALA A 10 -13.13 -2.08 8.99
C ALA A 10 -13.48 -0.96 7.99
N HIS A 11 -12.47 -0.36 7.37
CA HIS A 11 -12.68 0.71 6.38
C HIS A 11 -13.02 0.19 4.99
N LEU A 12 -12.45 -0.95 4.60
CA LEU A 12 -12.68 -1.50 3.26
C LEU A 12 -13.95 -2.33 3.16
N GLY A 13 -14.44 -2.83 4.29
CA GLY A 13 -15.67 -3.61 4.36
C GLY A 13 -15.54 -4.93 3.59
N GLU A 14 -16.60 -5.28 2.85
CA GLU A 14 -16.65 -6.52 2.10
C GLU A 14 -15.90 -6.47 0.77
N ARG A 15 -15.34 -5.33 0.43
CA ARG A 15 -14.63 -5.16 -0.84
C ARG A 15 -13.39 -6.04 -0.95
N ILE A 16 -12.89 -6.51 0.20
CA ILE A 16 -11.66 -7.28 0.22
C ILE A 16 -11.74 -8.34 1.33
N SER A 17 -11.19 -9.52 1.05
CA SER A 17 -11.20 -10.62 2.00
C SER A 17 -10.11 -10.43 3.05
N LYS A 18 -10.33 -10.97 4.26
CA LYS A 18 -9.34 -10.93 5.34
C LYS A 18 -8.05 -11.69 5.00
N GLU A 19 -8.11 -12.56 4.01
CA GLU A 19 -6.97 -13.37 3.58
C GLU A 19 -6.31 -12.81 2.33
N SER A 20 -6.58 -11.56 2.00
CA SER A 20 -6.07 -10.94 0.79
C SER A 20 -4.54 -10.89 0.78
N ALA A 21 -3.94 -11.48 -0.24
CA ALA A 21 -2.49 -11.39 -0.47
C ALA A 21 -2.06 -9.95 -0.73
N LEU A 22 -2.91 -9.19 -1.42
CA LEU A 22 -2.63 -7.77 -1.68
C LEU A 22 -2.51 -6.98 -0.38
N VAL A 23 -3.48 -7.11 0.51
CA VAL A 23 -3.45 -6.36 1.78
C VAL A 23 -2.25 -6.76 2.62
N ALA A 24 -1.95 -8.06 2.73
CA ALA A 24 -0.80 -8.50 3.51
C ALA A 24 0.51 -7.90 2.99
N SER A 25 0.70 -7.91 1.67
CA SER A 25 1.91 -7.34 1.06
C SER A 25 1.94 -5.82 1.16
N VAL A 26 0.79 -5.15 1.07
CA VAL A 26 0.71 -3.70 1.25
C VAL A 26 1.13 -3.32 2.66
N LEU A 27 0.70 -4.07 3.68
CA LEU A 27 1.10 -3.78 5.06
C LEU A 27 2.61 -3.98 5.26
N ASP A 28 3.20 -5.00 4.66
CA ASP A 28 4.65 -5.19 4.70
C ASP A 28 5.37 -4.03 4.02
N TYR A 29 4.91 -3.62 2.85
CA TYR A 29 5.47 -2.49 2.13
C TYR A 29 5.35 -1.20 2.93
N PHE A 30 4.22 -0.96 3.57
CA PHE A 30 3.99 0.20 4.42
C PHE A 30 5.03 0.28 5.54
N LYS A 31 5.33 -0.85 6.16
CA LYS A 31 6.36 -0.91 7.21
C LYS A 31 7.75 -0.61 6.66
N LEU A 32 8.07 -1.15 5.49
CA LEU A 32 9.36 -0.87 4.84
C LEU A 32 9.53 0.60 4.54
N VAL A 33 8.49 1.22 3.99
CA VAL A 33 8.48 2.64 3.65
C VAL A 33 8.72 3.49 4.90
N ARG A 34 8.08 3.14 6.01
CA ARG A 34 8.23 3.91 7.24
C ARG A 34 9.62 3.80 7.86
N LYS A 35 10.36 2.76 7.54
CA LYS A 35 11.74 2.57 8.02
C LYS A 35 12.76 3.30 7.15
N GLU A 36 12.36 3.77 5.99
CA GLU A 36 13.28 4.33 5.01
C GLU A 36 13.77 5.74 5.34
N GLY A 37 13.21 6.39 6.34
CA GLY A 37 13.61 7.75 6.71
C GLY A 37 13.13 8.80 5.73
N LEU A 38 11.89 8.67 5.29
CA LEU A 38 11.27 9.62 4.38
C LEU A 38 11.10 10.99 5.02
N GLU A 39 10.98 12.02 4.17
CA GLU A 39 10.71 13.38 4.65
C GLU A 39 9.36 13.44 5.36
N ARG A 40 8.38 12.67 4.88
CA ARG A 40 7.06 12.62 5.47
C ARG A 40 6.54 11.19 5.48
N ASN A 41 6.56 10.55 6.65
CA ASN A 41 6.04 9.20 6.77
C ASN A 41 4.53 9.17 6.56
N PRO A 42 4.04 8.19 5.77
CA PRO A 42 2.60 8.04 5.59
C PRO A 42 1.95 7.53 6.86
N GLY A 43 0.73 8.00 7.10
CA GLY A 43 -0.08 7.57 8.21
C GLY A 43 -1.13 6.56 7.79
N LEU A 44 -2.03 6.22 8.73
CA LEU A 44 -3.07 5.25 8.49
C LEU A 44 -4.05 5.69 7.40
N ALA A 45 -4.38 6.98 7.36
CA ALA A 45 -5.29 7.50 6.33
C ALA A 45 -4.73 7.30 4.93
N GLU A 46 -3.44 7.58 4.75
CA GLU A 46 -2.76 7.39 3.47
C GLU A 46 -2.66 5.90 3.10
N LEU A 47 -2.47 5.03 4.09
CA LEU A 47 -2.47 3.59 3.86
C LEU A 47 -3.80 3.11 3.29
N ILE A 48 -4.90 3.54 3.88
CA ILE A 48 -6.25 3.17 3.43
C ILE A 48 -6.50 3.71 2.03
N GLN A 49 -6.12 4.98 1.78
CA GLN A 49 -6.26 5.59 0.47
C GLN A 49 -5.44 4.86 -0.60
N PHE A 50 -4.26 4.38 -0.24
CA PHE A 50 -3.41 3.62 -1.14
C PHE A 50 -4.10 2.32 -1.57
N ILE A 51 -4.65 1.58 -0.61
CA ILE A 51 -5.35 0.33 -0.91
C ILE A 51 -6.57 0.61 -1.80
N GLN A 52 -7.34 1.65 -1.47
CA GLN A 52 -8.49 2.03 -2.29
C GLN A 52 -8.09 2.40 -3.72
N ALA A 53 -6.99 3.14 -3.88
CA ALA A 53 -6.47 3.51 -5.19
C ALA A 53 -6.00 2.27 -5.98
N LEU A 54 -5.36 1.32 -5.31
CA LEU A 54 -4.95 0.06 -5.94
C LEU A 54 -6.16 -0.66 -6.53
N LEU A 55 -7.22 -0.77 -5.75
CA LEU A 55 -8.44 -1.45 -6.20
C LEU A 55 -9.08 -0.70 -7.37
N MET A 56 -9.08 0.63 -7.33
CA MET A 56 -9.62 1.45 -8.41
C MET A 56 -8.83 1.28 -9.72
N HIS A 57 -7.54 1.03 -9.62
CA HIS A 57 -6.69 0.81 -10.80
C HIS A 57 -6.62 -0.67 -11.21
N GLY A 58 -7.56 -1.46 -10.72
CA GLY A 58 -7.69 -2.83 -11.16
C GLY A 58 -6.78 -3.85 -10.49
N ALA A 59 -6.17 -3.49 -9.35
CA ALA A 59 -5.35 -4.46 -8.62
C ALA A 59 -6.18 -5.64 -8.14
N ASP A 60 -5.63 -6.83 -8.30
CA ASP A 60 -6.28 -8.07 -7.88
C ASP A 60 -6.04 -8.29 -6.37
N PRO A 61 -7.10 -8.35 -5.56
CA PRO A 61 -6.95 -8.59 -4.11
C PRO A 61 -6.26 -9.92 -3.77
N LYS A 62 -6.27 -10.87 -4.69
CA LYS A 62 -5.67 -12.19 -4.47
C LYS A 62 -4.20 -12.24 -4.87
N THR A 63 -3.67 -11.18 -5.45
CA THR A 63 -2.31 -11.14 -5.95
C THR A 63 -1.47 -10.17 -5.12
N ASP A 64 -0.23 -10.57 -4.85
CA ASP A 64 0.73 -9.78 -4.11
C ASP A 64 0.99 -8.43 -4.79
N LEU A 65 1.20 -7.37 -3.99
CA LEU A 65 1.49 -6.03 -4.48
C LEU A 65 2.68 -6.01 -5.44
N TYR A 66 3.72 -6.78 -5.13
CA TYR A 66 4.98 -6.76 -5.90
C TYR A 66 4.84 -7.39 -7.28
N GLN A 67 3.76 -8.08 -7.55
CA GLN A 67 3.45 -8.64 -8.86
C GLN A 67 2.51 -7.72 -9.66
N GLN A 68 2.16 -6.58 -9.10
CA GLN A 68 1.25 -5.63 -9.72
C GLN A 68 1.86 -4.24 -9.75
N HIS A 69 3.07 -4.13 -10.28
CA HIS A 69 3.86 -2.88 -10.27
C HIS A 69 3.14 -1.71 -10.92
N ASP A 70 2.43 -1.93 -12.01
CA ASP A 70 1.74 -0.85 -12.71
C ASP A 70 0.64 -0.23 -11.83
N SER A 71 -0.20 -1.06 -11.24
CA SER A 71 -1.25 -0.59 -10.32
C SER A 71 -0.63 0.10 -9.11
N ALA A 72 0.44 -0.49 -8.56
CA ALA A 72 1.13 0.07 -7.40
C ALA A 72 1.71 1.45 -7.72
N ARG A 73 2.32 1.61 -8.87
CA ARG A 73 2.90 2.89 -9.29
C ARG A 73 1.85 4.00 -9.41
N TYR A 74 0.71 3.69 -10.03
CA TYR A 74 -0.37 4.66 -10.16
C TYR A 74 -0.96 5.05 -8.81
N ALA A 75 -1.05 4.10 -7.88
CA ALA A 75 -1.64 4.34 -6.57
C ALA A 75 -0.68 5.01 -5.59
N LEU A 76 0.63 4.96 -5.85
CA LEU A 76 1.64 5.37 -4.89
C LEU A 76 1.51 6.83 -4.44
N GLY A 77 0.97 7.69 -5.30
CA GLY A 77 0.71 9.09 -4.96
C GLY A 77 -0.28 9.28 -3.82
N ALA A 78 -1.13 8.29 -3.55
CA ALA A 78 -2.03 8.34 -2.40
C ALA A 78 -1.29 8.08 -1.08
N LEU A 79 -0.20 7.32 -1.14
CA LEU A 79 0.59 6.96 0.04
C LEU A 79 1.68 7.99 0.33
N LEU A 80 2.39 8.43 -0.71
CA LEU A 80 3.56 9.31 -0.61
C LEU A 80 3.28 10.62 -1.33
N LYS A 81 3.40 11.73 -0.62
CA LYS A 81 2.89 13.02 -1.08
C LYS A 81 3.91 13.93 -1.76
N ASN A 82 5.22 13.68 -1.60
CA ASN A 82 6.21 14.50 -2.28
C ASN A 82 7.06 13.65 -3.24
N SER A 83 7.69 14.31 -4.21
CA SER A 83 8.40 13.63 -5.28
C SER A 83 9.63 12.85 -4.80
N SER A 84 10.31 13.36 -3.79
CA SER A 84 11.47 12.69 -3.20
C SER A 84 11.06 11.36 -2.57
N ASP A 85 9.99 11.37 -1.78
CA ASP A 85 9.48 10.16 -1.14
C ASP A 85 8.92 9.18 -2.17
N LEU A 86 8.25 9.69 -3.22
CA LEU A 86 7.75 8.85 -4.30
C LEU A 86 8.88 8.07 -4.98
N SER A 87 9.99 8.74 -5.26
CA SER A 87 11.14 8.09 -5.89
C SER A 87 11.69 6.97 -5.01
N ARG A 88 11.79 7.22 -3.70
CA ARG A 88 12.25 6.19 -2.75
C ARG A 88 11.28 5.03 -2.68
N GLY A 89 9.98 5.33 -2.64
CA GLY A 89 8.95 4.31 -2.61
C GLY A 89 8.95 3.42 -3.84
N GLU A 90 9.13 4.01 -5.01
CA GLU A 90 9.24 3.25 -6.25
C GLU A 90 10.48 2.34 -6.24
N ALA A 91 11.60 2.82 -5.74
CA ALA A 91 12.82 2.03 -5.63
C ALA A 91 12.63 0.83 -4.72
N LEU A 92 11.97 1.01 -3.58
CA LEU A 92 11.65 -0.09 -2.67
C LEU A 92 10.73 -1.11 -3.32
N LEU A 93 9.77 -0.65 -4.09
CA LEU A 93 8.82 -1.51 -4.78
C LEU A 93 9.54 -2.41 -5.79
N LYS A 94 10.52 -1.88 -6.48
CA LYS A 94 11.29 -2.62 -7.48
C LYS A 94 12.24 -3.66 -6.89
N LYS A 95 12.66 -3.46 -5.64
CA LYS A 95 13.61 -4.37 -4.99
C LYS A 95 12.96 -5.68 -4.52
N GLN A 96 11.66 -5.73 -4.45
CA GLN A 96 10.96 -6.91 -3.92
C GLN A 96 10.64 -7.98 -4.97
#